data_e39fba2d856004cc48cb46d2696bb00d
#
_entry.id   e39fba2d856004cc48cb46d2696bb00d
#
_cell.length_a   1.000
_cell.length_b   1.000
_cell.length_c   1.000
_cell.angle_alpha   90.00
_cell.angle_beta   90.00
_cell.angle_gamma   90.00
#
_symmetry.space_group_name_H-M   'P 1'
#
loop_
_entity.id
_entity.type
_entity.pdbx_description
1 polymer ?
#
loop_
_entity_poly.entity_id
_entity_poly.type
_entity_poly.pdbx_seq_one_letter_code
_entity_poly.pdbx_strand_id
1 'polypeptide(L)'
;MQNHRLEDNIRHFDLSARQSLNMPPFEIEVNIFTYDPAIDVSKLPDFNGDVCYHKISSAEECTLHSRYIDLNIIIIDSKESENLIDIAKAARCITFILVHQDYHLKRSVSKAYYIPCWDEPWRVLQHVVCAVLSLVCFTDLTGLDYGDTIMAITAGNHIHFHFHESQNVESVMNQVIADNARLLKKAKGCLLVFIHNTENGSDEFECAKRMLTPTLHKRAVLSSTMLRSAKSGISISLIVSFNARRK
;
A
#
# COMPACT_ATOMS: atom_id res chain seq x y z
N MET A 1 -9.09 20.36 6.68
CA MET A 1 -8.03 21.06 5.92
C MET A 1 -6.80 20.20 5.60
N GLN A 2 -6.89 18.86 5.63
CA GLN A 2 -5.75 17.95 5.34
C GLN A 2 -5.85 17.21 3.99
N ASN A 3 -6.95 17.39 3.25
CA ASN A 3 -7.25 16.58 2.05
C ASN A 3 -6.39 16.86 0.80
N HIS A 4 -5.72 18.01 0.73
CA HIS A 4 -4.86 18.34 -0.43
C HIS A 4 -3.45 17.76 -0.36
N ARG A 5 -3.03 17.18 0.77
CA ARG A 5 -1.62 16.86 1.02
C ARG A 5 -1.11 15.59 0.34
N LEU A 6 -1.98 14.59 0.11
CA LEU A 6 -1.54 13.32 -0.50
C LEU A 6 -1.43 13.41 -2.01
N GLU A 7 -2.44 14.01 -2.65
CA GLU A 7 -2.46 14.20 -4.12
C GLU A 7 -1.27 15.03 -4.60
N ASP A 8 -0.87 16.05 -3.82
CA ASP A 8 0.31 16.86 -4.12
C ASP A 8 1.63 16.08 -3.95
N ASN A 9 1.71 15.09 -3.04
CA ASN A 9 2.93 14.31 -2.84
C ASN A 9 3.25 13.42 -4.05
N ILE A 10 2.22 12.87 -4.68
CA ILE A 10 2.37 11.89 -5.77
C ILE A 10 2.70 12.59 -7.09
N ARG A 11 2.16 13.78 -7.33
CA ARG A 11 2.38 14.54 -8.58
C ARG A 11 3.81 15.08 -8.75
N HIS A 12 4.66 14.96 -7.74
CA HIS A 12 6.00 15.55 -7.71
C HIS A 12 7.14 14.53 -7.59
N PHE A 13 6.90 13.25 -7.87
CA PHE A 13 8.00 12.28 -7.98
C PHE A 13 8.87 12.60 -9.20
N ASP A 14 10.18 12.61 -9.00
CA ASP A 14 11.14 12.83 -10.08
C ASP A 14 11.26 11.58 -10.97
N LEU A 15 10.67 11.68 -12.15
CA LEU A 15 10.56 10.60 -13.12
C LEU A 15 11.69 10.58 -14.15
N SER A 16 12.62 11.52 -14.02
CA SER A 16 13.72 11.67 -14.98
C SER A 16 14.60 10.40 -15.08
N ALA A 17 14.68 9.61 -14.01
CA ALA A 17 15.45 8.37 -13.99
C ALA A 17 14.88 7.28 -14.93
N ARG A 18 13.55 7.17 -15.06
CA ARG A 18 12.92 6.13 -15.88
C ARG A 18 13.03 6.39 -17.38
N GLN A 19 12.92 7.65 -17.78
CA GLN A 19 13.05 8.06 -19.18
C GLN A 19 14.45 7.79 -19.74
N SER A 20 15.48 7.74 -18.87
CA SER A 20 16.85 7.47 -19.27
C SER A 20 17.15 5.99 -19.54
N LEU A 21 16.29 5.05 -19.10
CA LEU A 21 16.56 3.60 -19.16
C LEU A 21 15.88 2.88 -20.33
N ASN A 22 15.10 3.56 -21.18
CA ASN A 22 14.37 2.95 -22.30
C ASN A 22 13.59 1.67 -21.91
N MET A 23 13.06 1.62 -20.71
CA MET A 23 12.26 0.49 -20.26
C MET A 23 10.91 0.47 -20.99
N PRO A 24 10.41 -0.70 -21.39
CA PRO A 24 9.08 -0.81 -21.98
C PRO A 24 8.01 -0.29 -20.98
N PRO A 25 6.90 0.26 -21.47
CA PRO A 25 5.81 0.67 -20.60
C PRO A 25 5.36 -0.54 -19.77
N PHE A 26 5.32 -0.35 -18.48
CA PHE A 26 4.81 -1.35 -17.52
C PHE A 26 3.40 -0.91 -17.14
N GLU A 27 2.42 -1.71 -17.48
CA GLU A 27 1.01 -1.43 -17.22
C GLU A 27 0.52 -2.35 -16.10
N ILE A 28 0.06 -1.75 -15.02
CA ILE A 28 -0.51 -2.47 -13.86
C ILE A 28 -2.02 -2.30 -13.90
N GLU A 29 -2.73 -3.40 -13.89
CA GLU A 29 -4.18 -3.43 -13.87
C GLU A 29 -4.71 -3.67 -12.45
N VAL A 30 -5.51 -2.73 -11.95
CA VAL A 30 -6.06 -2.75 -10.59
C VAL A 30 -7.58 -2.70 -10.62
N ASN A 31 -8.22 -3.74 -10.10
CA ASN A 31 -9.67 -3.75 -9.86
C ASN A 31 -9.98 -3.23 -8.45
N ILE A 32 -10.91 -2.28 -8.37
CA ILE A 32 -11.42 -1.74 -7.11
C ILE A 32 -12.91 -2.08 -7.00
N PHE A 33 -13.21 -3.05 -6.14
CA PHE A 33 -14.56 -3.53 -5.88
C PHE A 33 -15.22 -2.69 -4.79
N THR A 34 -16.26 -1.96 -5.15
CA THR A 34 -16.99 -1.11 -4.21
C THR A 34 -18.39 -0.79 -4.72
N TYR A 35 -19.36 -0.69 -3.79
CA TYR A 35 -20.68 -0.10 -4.07
C TYR A 35 -20.73 1.39 -3.71
N ASP A 36 -19.71 1.92 -3.04
CA ASP A 36 -19.68 3.33 -2.66
C ASP A 36 -19.54 4.23 -3.89
N PRO A 37 -20.55 5.07 -4.20
CA PRO A 37 -20.49 6.00 -5.32
C PRO A 37 -19.44 7.10 -5.13
N ALA A 38 -19.05 7.40 -3.88
CA ALA A 38 -18.08 8.43 -3.57
C ALA A 38 -16.64 8.02 -3.94
N ILE A 39 -16.38 6.72 -4.13
CA ILE A 39 -15.09 6.23 -4.63
C ILE A 39 -14.97 6.54 -6.12
N ASP A 40 -14.17 7.54 -6.43
CA ASP A 40 -13.89 8.00 -7.79
C ASP A 40 -12.46 7.59 -8.19
N VAL A 41 -12.33 6.46 -8.87
CA VAL A 41 -11.03 5.87 -9.23
C VAL A 41 -10.22 6.77 -10.17
N SER A 42 -10.86 7.70 -10.90
CA SER A 42 -10.16 8.65 -11.76
C SER A 42 -9.31 9.67 -10.99
N LYS A 43 -9.51 9.76 -9.68
CA LYS A 43 -8.72 10.61 -8.77
C LYS A 43 -7.57 9.87 -8.10
N LEU A 44 -7.43 8.57 -8.33
CA LEU A 44 -6.24 7.84 -7.90
C LEU A 44 -5.04 8.24 -8.77
N PRO A 45 -3.82 8.13 -8.22
CA PRO A 45 -2.62 8.46 -8.98
C PRO A 45 -2.42 7.45 -10.12
N ASP A 46 -2.27 7.95 -11.33
CA ASP A 46 -2.04 7.14 -12.52
C ASP A 46 -0.57 6.70 -12.70
N PHE A 47 0.33 7.23 -11.88
CA PHE A 47 1.76 6.96 -11.95
C PHE A 47 2.33 7.13 -13.37
N ASN A 48 1.91 8.22 -14.06
CA ASN A 48 2.22 8.57 -15.45
C ASN A 48 1.69 7.61 -16.51
N GLY A 49 0.52 7.06 -16.28
CA GLY A 49 -0.11 6.11 -17.17
C GLY A 49 0.36 4.67 -16.98
N ASP A 50 1.18 4.41 -15.95
CA ASP A 50 1.63 3.03 -15.65
C ASP A 50 0.58 2.21 -14.91
N VAL A 51 -0.51 2.83 -14.41
CA VAL A 51 -1.57 2.13 -13.66
C VAL A 51 -2.94 2.44 -14.22
N CYS A 52 -3.68 1.39 -14.51
CA CYS A 52 -5.07 1.45 -14.93
C CYS A 52 -6.00 0.94 -13.81
N TYR A 53 -7.00 1.74 -13.44
CA TYR A 53 -7.96 1.40 -12.39
C TYR A 53 -9.33 1.12 -12.96
N HIS A 54 -9.93 0.00 -12.54
CA HIS A 54 -11.29 -0.37 -12.90
C HIS A 54 -12.17 -0.41 -11.65
N LYS A 55 -13.21 0.42 -11.60
CA LYS A 55 -14.24 0.34 -10.58
C LYS A 55 -15.20 -0.78 -10.93
N ILE A 56 -15.37 -1.74 -10.02
CA ILE A 56 -16.20 -2.94 -10.22
C ILE A 56 -17.30 -2.96 -9.17
N SER A 57 -18.54 -2.98 -9.63
CA SER A 57 -19.73 -3.09 -8.78
C SER A 57 -20.60 -4.31 -9.15
N SER A 58 -20.29 -4.99 -10.27
CA SER A 58 -21.05 -6.16 -10.75
C SER A 58 -20.16 -7.28 -11.29
N ALA A 59 -20.71 -8.47 -11.43
CA ALA A 59 -20.01 -9.60 -12.05
C ALA A 59 -19.75 -9.37 -13.55
N GLU A 60 -20.61 -8.62 -14.22
CA GLU A 60 -20.47 -8.29 -15.63
C GLU A 60 -19.24 -7.39 -15.86
N GLU A 61 -19.10 -6.34 -15.05
CA GLU A 61 -17.92 -5.45 -15.09
C GLU A 61 -16.63 -6.23 -14.80
N CYS A 62 -16.66 -7.13 -13.81
CA CYS A 62 -15.50 -7.97 -13.49
C CYS A 62 -15.07 -8.85 -14.68
N THR A 63 -16.04 -9.38 -15.45
CA THR A 63 -15.76 -10.25 -16.60
C THR A 63 -15.07 -9.48 -17.74
N LEU A 64 -15.37 -8.21 -17.92
CA LEU A 64 -14.77 -7.36 -18.95
C LEU A 64 -13.28 -7.10 -18.71
N HIS A 65 -12.87 -7.03 -17.45
CA HIS A 65 -11.51 -6.65 -17.04
C HIS A 65 -10.66 -7.82 -16.51
N SER A 66 -11.13 -9.06 -16.59
CA SER A 66 -10.54 -10.20 -15.87
C SER A 66 -9.26 -10.82 -16.46
N ARG A 67 -8.77 -10.35 -17.61
CA ARG A 67 -7.72 -11.11 -18.33
C ARG A 67 -6.29 -10.91 -17.83
N TYR A 68 -5.99 -9.75 -17.24
CA TYR A 68 -4.60 -9.39 -16.85
C TYR A 68 -4.59 -8.49 -15.59
N ILE A 69 -5.28 -8.92 -14.53
CA ILE A 69 -5.37 -8.13 -13.30
C ILE A 69 -4.21 -8.49 -12.36
N ASP A 70 -3.47 -7.49 -11.93
CA ASP A 70 -2.34 -7.64 -11.01
C ASP A 70 -2.78 -7.56 -9.55
N LEU A 71 -3.78 -6.70 -9.26
CA LEU A 71 -4.23 -6.44 -7.91
C LEU A 71 -5.74 -6.25 -7.84
N ASN A 72 -6.37 -6.92 -6.88
CA ASN A 72 -7.74 -6.63 -6.46
C ASN A 72 -7.75 -5.89 -5.13
N ILE A 73 -8.56 -4.85 -5.02
CA ILE A 73 -8.85 -4.16 -3.77
C ILE A 73 -10.37 -4.18 -3.56
N ILE A 74 -10.82 -4.77 -2.46
CA ILE A 74 -12.24 -4.88 -2.12
C ILE A 74 -12.51 -4.00 -0.91
N ILE A 75 -13.49 -3.11 -1.00
CA ILE A 75 -13.91 -2.25 0.11
C ILE A 75 -15.17 -2.84 0.75
N ILE A 76 -15.08 -3.18 2.02
CA ILE A 76 -16.16 -3.79 2.81
C ILE A 76 -16.57 -2.84 3.92
N ASP A 77 -17.73 -2.24 3.79
CA ASP A 77 -18.35 -1.30 4.73
C ASP A 77 -19.71 -1.76 5.27
N SER A 78 -20.31 -2.76 4.61
CA SER A 78 -21.65 -3.24 4.87
C SER A 78 -21.78 -4.73 4.59
N LYS A 79 -22.92 -5.30 4.98
CA LYS A 79 -23.22 -6.70 4.66
C LYS A 79 -23.41 -6.90 3.16
N GLU A 80 -23.91 -5.91 2.46
CA GLU A 80 -24.13 -5.97 1.01
C GLU A 80 -22.78 -6.02 0.28
N SER A 81 -21.81 -5.23 0.70
CA SER A 81 -20.47 -5.20 0.10
C SER A 81 -19.69 -6.51 0.28
N GLU A 82 -20.10 -7.42 1.20
CA GLU A 82 -19.52 -8.77 1.26
C GLU A 82 -19.74 -9.59 -0.03
N ASN A 83 -20.77 -9.28 -0.82
CA ASN A 83 -21.02 -9.95 -2.10
C ASN A 83 -19.91 -9.70 -3.12
N LEU A 84 -19.21 -8.56 -3.03
CA LEU A 84 -18.07 -8.22 -3.87
C LEU A 84 -16.93 -9.24 -3.75
N ILE A 85 -16.81 -9.91 -2.60
CA ILE A 85 -15.83 -10.99 -2.40
C ILE A 85 -16.05 -12.14 -3.38
N ASP A 86 -17.31 -12.50 -3.64
CA ASP A 86 -17.63 -13.61 -4.53
C ASP A 86 -17.36 -13.25 -5.99
N ILE A 87 -17.58 -11.98 -6.35
CA ILE A 87 -17.25 -11.44 -7.66
C ILE A 87 -15.72 -11.44 -7.86
N ALA A 88 -14.97 -10.95 -6.88
CA ALA A 88 -13.51 -10.85 -6.95
C ALA A 88 -12.79 -12.22 -6.99
N LYS A 89 -13.40 -13.29 -6.46
CA LYS A 89 -12.84 -14.66 -6.50
C LYS A 89 -12.58 -15.19 -7.91
N ALA A 90 -13.26 -14.64 -8.91
CA ALA A 90 -13.06 -15.04 -10.30
C ALA A 90 -11.66 -14.67 -10.82
N ALA A 91 -11.04 -13.64 -10.27
CA ALA A 91 -9.70 -13.21 -10.64
C ALA A 91 -8.63 -13.89 -9.77
N ARG A 92 -7.61 -14.48 -10.40
CA ARG A 92 -6.51 -15.20 -9.72
C ARG A 92 -5.34 -14.24 -9.40
N CYS A 93 -5.62 -13.13 -8.74
CA CYS A 93 -4.61 -12.14 -8.39
C CYS A 93 -4.55 -11.89 -6.88
N ILE A 94 -3.59 -11.08 -6.46
CA ILE A 94 -3.47 -10.65 -5.07
C ILE A 94 -4.70 -9.82 -4.72
N THR A 95 -5.30 -10.11 -3.56
CA THR A 95 -6.53 -9.45 -3.13
C THR A 95 -6.34 -8.81 -1.76
N PHE A 96 -6.47 -7.50 -1.68
CA PHE A 96 -6.59 -6.75 -0.44
C PHE A 96 -8.06 -6.51 -0.12
N ILE A 97 -8.41 -6.68 1.15
CA ILE A 97 -9.75 -6.40 1.64
C ILE A 97 -9.64 -5.27 2.68
N LEU A 98 -10.09 -4.09 2.30
CA LEU A 98 -10.23 -2.94 3.18
C LEU A 98 -11.54 -3.11 3.95
N VAL A 99 -11.46 -3.27 5.27
CA VAL A 99 -12.63 -3.48 6.11
C VAL A 99 -12.85 -2.23 6.96
N HIS A 100 -14.02 -1.60 6.81
CA HIS A 100 -14.39 -0.45 7.63
C HIS A 100 -14.33 -0.81 9.13
N GLN A 101 -13.82 0.10 9.96
CA GLN A 101 -13.57 -0.16 11.37
C GLN A 101 -14.82 -0.62 12.17
N ASP A 102 -16.00 -0.15 11.77
CA ASP A 102 -17.26 -0.46 12.42
C ASP A 102 -17.93 -1.73 11.86
N TYR A 103 -17.28 -2.38 10.87
CA TYR A 103 -17.81 -3.58 10.25
C TYR A 103 -17.00 -4.83 10.64
N HIS A 104 -17.69 -5.86 11.05
CA HIS A 104 -17.08 -7.16 11.38
C HIS A 104 -17.32 -8.16 10.25
N LEU A 105 -16.32 -8.35 9.42
CA LEU A 105 -16.36 -9.35 8.36
C LEU A 105 -16.49 -10.75 8.96
N LYS A 106 -17.60 -11.42 8.66
CA LYS A 106 -17.90 -12.77 9.18
C LYS A 106 -17.29 -13.90 8.34
N ARG A 107 -16.85 -13.57 7.12
CA ARG A 107 -16.33 -14.54 6.15
C ARG A 107 -14.80 -14.53 6.17
N SER A 108 -14.21 -15.73 6.21
CA SER A 108 -12.79 -15.89 5.93
C SER A 108 -12.60 -16.10 4.43
N VAL A 109 -11.76 -15.30 3.81
CA VAL A 109 -11.40 -15.44 2.39
C VAL A 109 -9.98 -16.01 2.32
N SER A 110 -9.83 -17.14 1.65
CA SER A 110 -8.50 -17.72 1.44
C SER A 110 -7.70 -16.88 0.46
N LYS A 111 -6.42 -16.65 0.74
CA LYS A 111 -5.51 -15.87 -0.09
C LYS A 111 -5.88 -14.37 -0.23
N ALA A 112 -6.62 -13.83 0.74
CA ALA A 112 -6.86 -12.41 0.83
C ALA A 112 -6.14 -11.83 2.06
N TYR A 113 -5.78 -10.56 1.96
CA TYR A 113 -5.05 -9.82 2.98
C TYR A 113 -5.93 -8.71 3.51
N TYR A 114 -6.18 -8.70 4.81
CA TYR A 114 -7.12 -7.80 5.45
C TYR A 114 -6.43 -6.53 5.92
N ILE A 115 -6.96 -5.40 5.53
CA ILE A 115 -6.51 -4.07 5.93
C ILE A 115 -7.65 -3.39 6.68
N PRO A 116 -7.58 -3.21 8.01
CA PRO A 116 -8.60 -2.44 8.72
C PRO A 116 -8.52 -0.97 8.30
N CYS A 117 -9.65 -0.38 7.94
CA CYS A 117 -9.74 1.04 7.67
C CYS A 117 -9.70 1.80 8.99
N TRP A 118 -8.71 2.68 9.15
CA TRP A 118 -8.55 3.56 10.32
C TRP A 118 -9.12 4.96 10.08
N ASP A 119 -9.55 5.24 8.87
CA ASP A 119 -10.12 6.49 8.39
C ASP A 119 -11.18 6.16 7.33
N GLU A 120 -11.73 7.17 6.68
CA GLU A 120 -12.64 7.00 5.55
C GLU A 120 -12.05 6.04 4.49
N PRO A 121 -12.82 5.10 3.94
CA PRO A 121 -12.33 4.08 3.00
C PRO A 121 -11.55 4.66 1.82
N TRP A 122 -11.98 5.82 1.32
CA TRP A 122 -11.29 6.52 0.23
C TRP A 122 -9.86 6.90 0.59
N ARG A 123 -9.64 7.45 1.77
CA ARG A 123 -8.30 7.82 2.23
C ARG A 123 -7.40 6.61 2.43
N VAL A 124 -7.94 5.55 3.02
CA VAL A 124 -7.19 4.31 3.20
C VAL A 124 -6.82 3.71 1.86
N LEU A 125 -7.75 3.70 0.90
CA LEU A 125 -7.50 3.25 -0.47
C LEU A 125 -6.35 4.04 -1.11
N GLN A 126 -6.38 5.38 -1.05
CA GLN A 126 -5.31 6.22 -1.58
C GLN A 126 -3.95 5.89 -0.96
N HIS A 127 -3.88 5.75 0.37
CA HIS A 127 -2.64 5.39 1.05
C HIS A 127 -2.11 4.01 0.63
N VAL A 128 -2.98 3.02 0.55
CA VAL A 128 -2.61 1.66 0.13
C VAL A 128 -2.10 1.65 -1.30
N VAL A 129 -2.83 2.28 -2.21
CA VAL A 129 -2.44 2.41 -3.62
C VAL A 129 -1.09 3.10 -3.74
N CYS A 130 -0.91 4.25 -3.10
CA CYS A 130 0.35 4.99 -3.14
C CYS A 130 1.52 4.17 -2.62
N ALA A 131 1.37 3.52 -1.47
CA ALA A 131 2.47 2.78 -0.88
C ALA A 131 2.82 1.49 -1.63
N VAL A 132 1.84 0.80 -2.20
CA VAL A 132 2.08 -0.46 -2.91
C VAL A 132 2.54 -0.20 -4.33
N LEU A 133 1.88 0.69 -5.06
CA LEU A 133 2.14 0.89 -6.49
C LEU A 133 3.30 1.83 -6.76
N SER A 134 3.57 2.81 -5.89
CA SER A 134 4.76 3.66 -6.05
C SER A 134 6.06 2.86 -6.12
N LEU A 135 6.12 1.73 -5.41
CA LEU A 135 7.29 0.86 -5.41
C LEU A 135 7.52 0.14 -6.73
N VAL A 136 6.45 -0.09 -7.46
CA VAL A 136 6.49 -0.82 -8.74
C VAL A 136 6.70 0.16 -9.88
N CYS A 137 6.04 1.32 -9.81
CA CYS A 137 6.04 2.31 -10.88
C CYS A 137 7.28 3.20 -10.87
N PHE A 138 7.90 3.40 -9.70
CA PHE A 138 9.12 4.19 -9.59
C PHE A 138 10.32 3.26 -9.44
N THR A 139 11.18 3.25 -10.45
CA THR A 139 12.51 2.66 -10.33
C THR A 139 13.29 3.48 -9.31
N ASP A 140 13.57 2.88 -8.18
CA ASP A 140 14.33 3.52 -7.13
C ASP A 140 15.80 3.01 -7.12
N LEU A 141 16.62 3.69 -6.31
CA LEU A 141 18.02 3.36 -6.10
C LEU A 141 18.23 2.03 -5.37
N THR A 142 17.18 1.46 -4.79
CA THR A 142 17.26 0.24 -3.98
C THR A 142 17.02 -1.04 -4.77
N GLY A 143 16.54 -0.92 -6.02
CA GLY A 143 16.32 -2.07 -6.90
C GLY A 143 15.21 -3.03 -6.42
N LEU A 144 14.29 -2.54 -5.57
CA LEU A 144 13.13 -3.30 -5.15
C LEU A 144 12.21 -3.55 -6.34
N ASP A 145 11.86 -4.81 -6.55
CA ASP A 145 10.89 -5.19 -7.57
C ASP A 145 9.50 -5.47 -6.96
N TYR A 146 8.54 -5.68 -7.83
CA TYR A 146 7.17 -6.03 -7.44
C TYR A 146 7.14 -7.31 -6.59
N GLY A 147 7.96 -8.30 -6.93
CA GLY A 147 8.03 -9.57 -6.20
C GLY A 147 8.49 -9.39 -4.76
N ASP A 148 9.51 -8.58 -4.53
CA ASP A 148 10.03 -8.29 -3.18
C ASP A 148 9.00 -7.55 -2.34
N THR A 149 8.32 -6.57 -2.94
CA THR A 149 7.22 -5.83 -2.30
C THR A 149 6.11 -6.77 -1.87
N ILE A 150 5.62 -7.56 -2.82
CA ILE A 150 4.54 -8.51 -2.59
C ILE A 150 4.93 -9.56 -1.55
N MET A 151 6.15 -10.08 -1.60
CA MET A 151 6.63 -11.06 -0.62
C MET A 151 6.60 -10.50 0.81
N ALA A 152 6.99 -9.25 1.02
CA ALA A 152 6.94 -8.63 2.34
C ALA A 152 5.50 -8.43 2.84
N ILE A 153 4.61 -7.89 2.00
CA ILE A 153 3.24 -7.57 2.41
C ILE A 153 2.33 -8.79 2.49
N THR A 154 2.64 -9.88 1.79
CA THR A 154 1.85 -11.12 1.78
C THR A 154 2.40 -12.22 2.69
N ALA A 155 3.44 -11.96 3.45
CA ALA A 155 4.04 -12.93 4.38
C ALA A 155 3.09 -13.36 5.52
N GLY A 156 2.10 -12.55 5.87
CA GLY A 156 1.01 -12.84 6.80
C GLY A 156 -0.35 -12.79 6.11
N ASN A 157 -1.43 -12.99 6.87
CA ASN A 157 -2.80 -12.92 6.36
C ASN A 157 -3.53 -11.62 6.75
N HIS A 158 -2.91 -10.77 7.56
CA HIS A 158 -3.40 -9.46 7.94
C HIS A 158 -2.30 -8.43 7.70
N ILE A 159 -2.72 -7.25 7.28
CA ILE A 159 -1.85 -6.12 7.02
C ILE A 159 -2.29 -4.96 7.91
N HIS A 160 -1.33 -4.35 8.58
CA HIS A 160 -1.51 -3.08 9.26
C HIS A 160 -0.72 -2.02 8.51
N PHE A 161 -1.40 -0.94 8.21
CA PHE A 161 -0.82 0.20 7.52
C PHE A 161 -0.66 1.35 8.48
N HIS A 162 0.51 1.98 8.50
CA HIS A 162 0.79 3.15 9.31
C HIS A 162 1.47 4.20 8.45
N PHE A 163 0.98 5.43 8.53
CA PHE A 163 1.55 6.57 7.84
C PHE A 163 1.87 7.69 8.83
N HIS A 164 3.04 8.29 8.71
CA HIS A 164 3.44 9.41 9.54
C HIS A 164 4.36 10.37 8.80
N GLU A 165 4.25 11.66 9.12
CA GLU A 165 5.09 12.73 8.55
C GLU A 165 5.79 13.51 9.66
N SER A 166 7.04 13.90 9.42
CA SER A 166 7.82 14.75 10.32
C SER A 166 8.94 15.48 9.57
N GLN A 167 9.59 16.42 10.22
CA GLN A 167 10.79 17.08 9.71
C GLN A 167 12.08 16.34 10.12
N ASN A 168 11.98 15.32 10.97
CA ASN A 168 13.13 14.62 11.55
C ASN A 168 12.90 13.11 11.56
N VAL A 169 13.87 12.35 11.04
CA VAL A 169 13.80 10.90 10.89
C VAL A 169 13.68 10.18 12.24
N GLU A 170 14.44 10.61 13.26
CA GLU A 170 14.39 9.97 14.57
C GLU A 170 13.03 10.14 15.24
N SER A 171 12.46 11.35 15.13
CA SER A 171 11.14 11.65 15.67
C SER A 171 10.05 10.79 15.01
N VAL A 172 10.04 10.75 13.67
CA VAL A 172 9.04 9.96 12.94
C VAL A 172 9.18 8.47 13.23
N MET A 173 10.41 7.95 13.25
CA MET A 173 10.65 6.53 13.51
C MET A 173 10.33 6.12 14.94
N ASN A 174 10.65 6.95 15.93
CA ASN A 174 10.28 6.67 17.32
C ASN A 174 8.76 6.57 17.48
N GLN A 175 8.00 7.48 16.84
CA GLN A 175 6.54 7.42 16.87
C GLN A 175 6.01 6.17 16.17
N VAL A 176 6.48 5.89 14.95
CA VAL A 176 6.08 4.71 14.17
C VAL A 176 6.36 3.42 14.94
N ILE A 177 7.53 3.31 15.56
CA ILE A 177 7.94 2.13 16.34
C ILE A 177 7.09 1.99 17.61
N ALA A 178 6.85 3.09 18.33
CA ALA A 178 6.05 3.07 19.56
C ALA A 178 4.60 2.64 19.28
N ASP A 179 3.98 3.19 18.25
CA ASP A 179 2.60 2.90 17.89
C ASP A 179 2.42 1.44 17.41
N ASN A 180 3.46 0.89 16.80
CA ASN A 180 3.42 -0.45 16.20
C ASN A 180 4.19 -1.52 16.99
N ALA A 181 4.70 -1.24 18.19
CA ALA A 181 5.63 -2.10 18.93
C ALA A 181 5.15 -3.56 19.10
N ARG A 182 3.84 -3.77 19.34
CA ARG A 182 3.26 -5.13 19.48
C ARG A 182 3.17 -5.86 18.14
N LEU A 183 2.91 -5.15 17.06
CA LEU A 183 2.78 -5.73 15.72
C LEU A 183 4.15 -6.08 15.15
N LEU A 184 5.14 -5.20 15.30
CA LEU A 184 6.51 -5.40 14.85
C LEU A 184 7.12 -6.68 15.43
N LYS A 185 6.89 -6.96 16.72
CA LYS A 185 7.32 -8.21 17.37
C LYS A 185 6.65 -9.48 16.83
N LYS A 186 5.53 -9.35 16.13
CA LYS A 186 4.76 -10.45 15.51
C LYS A 186 4.82 -10.44 13.99
N ALA A 187 5.51 -9.47 13.41
CA ALA A 187 5.61 -9.31 11.99
C ALA A 187 6.12 -10.58 11.31
N LYS A 188 5.50 -10.93 10.19
CA LYS A 188 5.96 -11.92 9.22
C LYS A 188 6.68 -11.24 8.08
N GLY A 189 6.20 -10.07 7.69
CA GLY A 189 6.80 -9.18 6.73
C GLY A 189 6.60 -7.73 7.13
N CYS A 190 7.46 -6.89 6.65
CA CYS A 190 7.42 -5.46 6.86
C CYS A 190 7.92 -4.77 5.60
N LEU A 191 7.20 -3.76 5.16
CA LEU A 191 7.60 -2.89 4.07
C LEU A 191 7.73 -1.47 4.61
N LEU A 192 8.90 -0.89 4.45
CA LEU A 192 9.20 0.49 4.80
C LEU A 192 9.32 1.32 3.52
N VAL A 193 8.41 2.26 3.33
CA VAL A 193 8.49 3.27 2.27
C VAL A 193 8.90 4.59 2.90
N PHE A 194 10.09 5.04 2.57
CA PHE A 194 10.69 6.27 3.07
C PHE A 194 10.66 7.33 1.99
N ILE A 195 9.95 8.42 2.21
CA ILE A 195 9.80 9.51 1.26
C ILE A 195 10.48 10.76 1.82
N HIS A 196 11.38 11.35 1.06
CA HIS A 196 12.16 12.51 1.50
C HIS A 196 12.37 13.53 0.38
N ASN A 197 12.81 14.73 0.75
CA ASN A 197 13.24 15.76 -0.21
C ASN A 197 14.64 16.34 0.09
N THR A 198 15.35 15.73 1.03
CA THR A 198 16.66 16.23 1.50
C THR A 198 17.81 15.67 0.67
N GLU A 199 18.94 16.37 0.62
CA GLU A 199 20.18 15.86 0.03
C GLU A 199 20.75 14.69 0.83
N ASN A 200 20.44 14.62 2.13
CA ASN A 200 20.89 13.57 3.05
C ASN A 200 19.92 12.37 3.12
N GLY A 201 18.99 12.26 2.20
CA GLY A 201 17.94 11.22 2.23
C GLY A 201 18.45 9.80 2.40
N SER A 202 19.61 9.46 1.79
CA SER A 202 20.22 8.14 1.94
C SER A 202 20.65 7.85 3.38
N ASP A 203 21.26 8.82 4.07
CA ASP A 203 21.69 8.65 5.46
C ASP A 203 20.50 8.56 6.41
N GLU A 204 19.46 9.35 6.14
CA GLU A 204 18.20 9.32 6.89
C GLU A 204 17.45 7.99 6.67
N PHE A 205 17.44 7.47 5.46
CA PHE A 205 16.87 6.16 5.15
C PHE A 205 17.60 5.02 5.86
N GLU A 206 18.93 5.02 5.84
CA GLU A 206 19.74 4.04 6.58
C GLU A 206 19.54 4.18 8.10
N CYS A 207 19.35 5.40 8.59
CA CYS A 207 18.97 5.63 9.99
C CYS A 207 17.61 4.99 10.30
N ALA A 208 16.59 5.23 9.48
CA ALA A 208 15.27 4.63 9.65
C ALA A 208 15.32 3.09 9.66
N LYS A 209 16.07 2.46 8.75
CA LYS A 209 16.27 1.01 8.70
C LYS A 209 16.94 0.48 9.97
N ARG A 210 18.01 1.15 10.44
CA ARG A 210 18.72 0.77 11.68
C ARG A 210 17.83 0.84 12.90
N MET A 211 16.93 1.83 12.98
CA MET A 211 15.97 1.94 14.07
C MET A 211 14.89 0.86 14.00
N LEU A 212 14.38 0.53 12.81
CA LEU A 212 13.30 -0.42 12.62
C LEU A 212 13.74 -1.87 12.81
N THR A 213 14.87 -2.25 12.22
CA THR A 213 15.32 -3.65 12.14
C THR A 213 15.34 -4.39 13.49
N PRO A 214 15.87 -3.84 14.59
CA PRO A 214 15.93 -4.54 15.88
C PRO A 214 14.55 -4.70 16.54
N THR A 215 13.53 -3.99 16.07
CA THR A 215 12.17 -4.04 16.63
C THR A 215 11.35 -5.15 16.00
N LEU A 216 11.74 -5.62 14.82
CA LEU A 216 11.05 -6.65 14.07
C LEU A 216 11.24 -8.04 14.69
N HIS A 217 10.27 -8.90 14.44
CA HIS A 217 10.46 -10.33 14.72
C HIS A 217 11.65 -10.86 13.88
N LYS A 218 12.54 -11.66 14.51
CA LYS A 218 13.80 -12.14 13.90
C LYS A 218 13.66 -12.93 12.59
N ARG A 219 12.46 -13.38 12.25
CA ARG A 219 12.15 -14.10 11.00
C ARG A 219 11.26 -13.27 10.06
N ALA A 220 11.06 -12.00 10.35
CA ALA A 220 10.30 -11.12 9.47
C ALA A 220 11.09 -10.85 8.19
N VAL A 221 10.40 -10.86 7.06
CA VAL A 221 10.95 -10.35 5.80
C VAL A 221 10.85 -8.84 5.85
N LEU A 222 11.96 -8.13 5.71
CA LEU A 222 11.98 -6.67 5.61
C LEU A 222 12.32 -6.28 4.17
N SER A 223 11.40 -5.59 3.53
CA SER A 223 11.63 -4.85 2.30
C SER A 223 11.58 -3.36 2.60
N SER A 224 12.41 -2.57 1.97
CA SER A 224 12.47 -1.14 2.21
C SER A 224 12.88 -0.38 0.96
N THR A 225 12.24 0.76 0.73
CA THR A 225 12.55 1.63 -0.39
C THR A 225 12.55 3.09 0.01
N MET A 226 13.25 3.89 -0.78
CA MET A 226 13.36 5.31 -0.61
C MET A 226 12.88 6.02 -1.87
N LEU A 227 11.97 6.96 -1.70
CA LEU A 227 11.42 7.78 -2.78
C LEU A 227 11.73 9.25 -2.54
N ARG A 228 12.06 9.97 -3.61
CA ARG A 228 12.27 11.41 -3.53
C ARG A 228 10.99 12.16 -3.81
N SER A 229 10.66 13.15 -2.98
CA SER A 229 9.51 14.04 -3.13
C SER A 229 9.97 15.49 -3.30
N ALA A 230 9.18 16.30 -4.00
CA ALA A 230 9.40 17.75 -4.05
C ALA A 230 8.93 18.47 -2.77
N LYS A 231 8.15 17.81 -1.92
CA LYS A 231 7.69 18.35 -0.64
C LYS A 231 8.78 18.31 0.42
N SER A 232 8.83 19.37 1.23
CA SER A 232 9.72 19.43 2.41
C SER A 232 9.24 18.45 3.49
N GLY A 233 10.18 17.75 4.12
CA GLY A 233 9.95 16.82 5.21
C GLY A 233 10.16 15.37 4.83
N ILE A 234 9.91 14.52 5.80
CA ILE A 234 10.03 13.06 5.70
C ILE A 234 8.65 12.46 5.91
N SER A 235 8.24 11.59 5.01
CA SER A 235 7.03 10.78 5.18
C SER A 235 7.42 9.31 5.23
N ILE A 236 6.80 8.57 6.13
CA ILE A 236 7.01 7.13 6.26
C ILE A 236 5.68 6.42 6.12
N SER A 237 5.62 5.47 5.19
CA SER A 237 4.58 4.45 5.16
C SER A 237 5.17 3.14 5.64
N LEU A 238 4.61 2.60 6.71
CA LEU A 238 4.99 1.29 7.25
C LEU A 238 3.85 0.32 7.06
N ILE A 239 4.11 -0.76 6.34
CA ILE A 239 3.16 -1.85 6.13
C ILE A 239 3.67 -3.07 6.89
N VAL A 240 2.91 -3.55 7.87
CA VAL A 240 3.27 -4.70 8.69
C VAL A 240 2.33 -5.86 8.40
N SER A 241 2.87 -6.94 7.87
CA SER A 241 2.16 -8.18 7.62
C SER A 241 2.33 -9.14 8.80
N PHE A 242 1.24 -9.71 9.29
CA PHE A 242 1.22 -10.60 10.45
C PHE A 242 0.10 -11.63 10.37
N ASN A 243 0.16 -12.67 11.19
CA ASN A 243 -0.93 -13.61 11.34
C ASN A 243 -1.80 -13.24 12.55
N ALA A 244 -3.06 -12.89 12.31
CA ALA A 244 -4.02 -12.82 13.40
C ALA A 244 -4.30 -14.21 13.95
N ARG A 245 -4.39 -14.35 15.28
CA ARG A 245 -4.86 -15.59 15.89
C ARG A 245 -6.32 -15.80 15.46
N ARG A 246 -6.60 -16.94 14.85
CA ARG A 246 -8.00 -17.38 14.70
C ARG A 246 -8.58 -17.53 16.11
N LYS A 247 -9.60 -16.77 16.41
CA LYS A 247 -10.43 -17.00 17.59
C LYS A 247 -11.34 -18.19 17.35
#